data_731fd972a9dacccd2fbc1f0472de07c4
#
_entry.id   731fd972a9dacccd2fbc1f0472de07c4
#
_cell.length_a   1.000
_cell.length_b   1.000
_cell.length_c   1.000
_cell.angle_alpha   90.00
_cell.angle_beta   90.00
_cell.angle_gamma   90.00
#
_symmetry.space_group_name_H-M   'P 1'
#
loop_
_entity.id
_entity.type
_entity.pdbx_description
1 polymer ?
#
loop_
_entity_poly.entity_id
_entity_poly.type
_entity_poly.pdbx_seq_one_letter_code
_entity_poly.pdbx_strand_id
1 'polypeptide(L)'
;MRILLMTDWMTPIRDALNTALPDHDIVTAEPEKLSDAIAQANVLIPARNPITTVELQQGTNLQLIQQFGAGVDAVDLESAAAMGIPVANVPSGPSDLAKAVAEFALFHMIGAGRRFATLQQALAKQSVQTPFGASVFEARVCIIGVGGVGSALARLLQAFDCD
;
A
#
# COMPACT_ATOMS: atom_id res chain seq x y z
N MET A 1 -13.96 -20.60 4.91
CA MET A 1 -12.62 -20.62 4.28
C MET A 1 -11.63 -20.00 5.25
N ARG A 2 -10.36 -20.39 5.19
CA ARG A 2 -9.29 -19.79 5.99
C ARG A 2 -8.54 -18.76 5.18
N ILE A 3 -8.53 -17.50 5.62
CA ILE A 3 -7.90 -16.36 4.98
C ILE A 3 -6.70 -15.95 5.83
N LEU A 4 -5.50 -16.07 5.27
CA LEU A 4 -4.26 -15.73 5.95
C LEU A 4 -3.78 -14.33 5.53
N LEU A 5 -3.73 -13.43 6.52
CA LEU A 5 -2.97 -12.19 6.43
C LEU A 5 -1.52 -12.50 6.82
N MET A 6 -0.58 -12.34 5.88
CA MET A 6 0.81 -12.79 6.09
C MET A 6 1.64 -11.87 7.02
N THR A 7 0.99 -11.03 7.81
CA THR A 7 1.68 -10.10 8.71
C THR A 7 0.78 -9.67 9.86
N ASP A 8 1.36 -9.48 11.02
CA ASP A 8 0.70 -9.11 12.27
C ASP A 8 0.27 -7.64 12.32
N TRP A 9 1.00 -6.73 11.65
CA TRP A 9 0.66 -5.30 11.60
C TRP A 9 -0.68 -5.01 10.89
N MET A 10 -1.24 -6.01 10.20
CA MET A 10 -2.56 -5.90 9.55
C MET A 10 -3.74 -6.13 10.51
N THR A 11 -3.53 -6.08 11.83
CA THR A 11 -4.61 -6.29 12.82
C THR A 11 -5.87 -5.45 12.56
N PRO A 12 -5.80 -4.14 12.25
CA PRO A 12 -7.01 -3.36 11.94
C PRO A 12 -7.77 -3.88 10.70
N ILE A 13 -7.04 -4.44 9.74
CA ILE A 13 -7.61 -5.03 8.53
C ILE A 13 -8.25 -6.37 8.86
N ARG A 14 -7.61 -7.18 9.68
CA ARG A 14 -8.17 -8.44 10.18
C ARG A 14 -9.51 -8.20 10.86
N ASP A 15 -9.60 -7.19 11.73
CA ASP A 15 -10.82 -6.89 12.46
C ASP A 15 -11.95 -6.39 11.53
N ALA A 16 -11.60 -5.60 10.52
CA ALA A 16 -12.54 -5.20 9.47
C ALA A 16 -13.02 -6.39 8.63
N LEU A 17 -12.11 -7.30 8.26
CA LEU A 17 -12.45 -8.52 7.53
C LEU A 17 -13.30 -9.47 8.36
N ASN A 18 -13.04 -9.66 9.65
CA ASN A 18 -13.87 -10.45 10.55
C ASN A 18 -15.31 -9.91 10.63
N THR A 19 -15.45 -8.58 10.58
CA THR A 19 -16.77 -7.95 10.56
C THR A 19 -17.49 -8.16 9.23
N ALA A 20 -16.76 -8.05 8.12
CA ALA A 20 -17.33 -8.16 6.78
C ALA A 20 -17.55 -9.61 6.32
N LEU A 21 -16.80 -10.55 6.85
CA LEU A 21 -16.77 -11.96 6.45
C LEU A 21 -16.90 -12.88 7.69
N PRO A 22 -18.01 -12.81 8.45
CA PRO A 22 -18.16 -13.50 9.74
C PRO A 22 -18.10 -15.03 9.65
N ASP A 23 -18.39 -15.59 8.48
CA ASP A 23 -18.37 -17.04 8.24
C ASP A 23 -16.99 -17.57 7.81
N HIS A 24 -15.96 -16.73 7.87
CA HIS A 24 -14.59 -17.06 7.44
C HIS A 24 -13.62 -16.96 8.62
N ASP A 25 -12.59 -17.81 8.60
CA ASP A 25 -11.52 -17.81 9.61
C ASP A 25 -10.40 -16.88 9.14
N ILE A 26 -10.33 -15.67 9.71
CA ILE A 26 -9.33 -14.66 9.37
C ILE A 26 -8.18 -14.75 10.36
N VAL A 27 -7.01 -15.16 9.89
CA VAL A 27 -5.83 -15.40 10.73
C VAL A 27 -4.63 -14.57 10.30
N THR A 28 -3.75 -14.30 11.24
CA THR A 28 -2.39 -13.80 11.00
C THR A 28 -1.40 -14.87 11.43
N ALA A 29 -0.16 -14.81 10.94
CA ALA A 29 0.88 -15.72 11.38
C ALA A 29 2.18 -14.97 11.67
N GLU A 30 2.84 -15.37 12.75
CA GLU A 30 4.22 -14.99 13.04
C GLU A 30 5.16 -15.56 11.99
N PRO A 31 6.32 -14.92 11.71
CA PRO A 31 7.25 -15.37 10.67
C PRO A 31 7.65 -16.85 10.80
N GLU A 32 7.86 -17.33 12.02
CA GLU A 32 8.28 -18.70 12.29
C GLU A 32 7.21 -19.76 12.00
N LYS A 33 5.93 -19.34 11.97
CA LYS A 33 4.76 -20.19 11.71
C LYS A 33 4.16 -19.97 10.34
N LEU A 34 4.77 -19.12 9.53
CA LEU A 34 4.20 -18.69 8.26
C LEU A 34 4.01 -19.86 7.29
N SER A 35 4.99 -20.76 7.19
CA SER A 35 4.92 -21.94 6.33
C SER A 35 3.73 -22.85 6.67
N ASP A 36 3.54 -23.15 7.95
CA ASP A 36 2.42 -23.98 8.41
C ASP A 36 1.06 -23.28 8.19
N ALA A 37 1.03 -21.96 8.34
CA ALA A 37 -0.17 -21.16 8.13
C ALA A 37 -0.55 -21.12 6.63
N ILE A 38 0.45 -21.00 5.72
CA ILE A 38 0.23 -21.04 4.27
C ILE A 38 -0.35 -22.40 3.86
N ALA A 39 0.18 -23.51 4.38
CA ALA A 39 -0.31 -24.85 4.06
C ALA A 39 -1.80 -25.06 4.43
N GLN A 40 -2.30 -24.32 5.40
CA GLN A 40 -3.69 -24.41 5.85
C GLN A 40 -4.62 -23.35 5.23
N ALA A 41 -4.06 -22.39 4.50
CA ALA A 41 -4.82 -21.26 3.96
C ALA A 41 -5.56 -21.63 2.67
N ASN A 42 -6.76 -21.08 2.49
CA ASN A 42 -7.46 -21.07 1.22
C ASN A 42 -7.21 -19.78 0.44
N VAL A 43 -7.02 -18.67 1.15
CA VAL A 43 -6.73 -17.36 0.58
C VAL A 43 -5.51 -16.77 1.26
N LEU A 44 -4.57 -16.23 0.48
CA LEU A 44 -3.45 -15.44 0.99
C LEU A 44 -3.67 -13.95 0.72
N ILE A 45 -3.37 -13.13 1.74
CA ILE A 45 -3.25 -11.67 1.60
C ILE A 45 -1.80 -11.31 1.96
N PRO A 46 -0.89 -11.24 0.97
CA PRO A 46 0.55 -11.20 1.23
C PRO A 46 1.06 -9.82 1.68
N ALA A 47 0.30 -8.75 1.44
CA ALA A 47 0.77 -7.38 1.62
C ALA A 47 2.07 -7.10 0.85
N ARG A 48 3.23 -7.10 1.52
CA ARG A 48 4.56 -6.90 0.91
C ARG A 48 5.45 -8.14 0.98
N ASN A 49 4.95 -9.22 1.57
CA ASN A 49 5.73 -10.44 1.63
C ASN A 49 5.84 -11.07 0.23
N PRO A 50 7.02 -11.52 -0.16
CA PRO A 50 7.18 -12.20 -1.44
C PRO A 50 6.42 -13.53 -1.41
N ILE A 51 5.74 -13.83 -2.51
CA ILE A 51 5.11 -15.11 -2.79
C ILE A 51 5.86 -15.71 -3.97
N THR A 52 6.83 -16.54 -3.64
CA THR A 52 7.64 -17.27 -4.62
C THR A 52 7.05 -18.65 -4.89
N THR A 53 7.68 -19.39 -5.80
CA THR A 53 7.34 -20.80 -6.03
C THR A 53 7.33 -21.61 -4.72
N VAL A 54 8.17 -21.28 -3.74
CA VAL A 54 8.27 -22.01 -2.47
C VAL A 54 6.97 -21.85 -1.65
N GLU A 55 6.48 -20.63 -1.46
CA GLU A 55 5.23 -20.36 -0.75
C GLU A 55 4.03 -20.98 -1.50
N LEU A 56 4.03 -20.90 -2.82
CA LEU A 56 2.97 -21.50 -3.64
C LEU A 56 2.91 -23.01 -3.48
N GLN A 57 4.06 -23.70 -3.45
CA GLN A 57 4.12 -25.15 -3.25
C GLN A 57 3.67 -25.59 -1.86
N GLN A 58 3.89 -24.75 -0.84
CA GLN A 58 3.39 -25.03 0.51
C GLN A 58 1.86 -24.89 0.60
N GLY A 59 1.29 -23.99 -0.18
CA GLY A 59 -0.13 -23.68 -0.16
C GLY A 59 -1.01 -24.67 -0.92
N THR A 60 -1.01 -25.95 -0.54
CA THR A 60 -1.75 -27.01 -1.24
C THR A 60 -3.27 -26.81 -1.30
N ASN A 61 -3.82 -25.97 -0.44
CA ASN A 61 -5.25 -25.65 -0.38
C ASN A 61 -5.58 -24.25 -0.91
N LEU A 62 -4.57 -23.55 -1.50
CA LEU A 62 -4.76 -22.19 -1.99
C LEU A 62 -5.72 -22.15 -3.19
N GLN A 63 -6.66 -21.23 -3.11
CA GLN A 63 -7.65 -20.95 -4.13
C GLN A 63 -7.57 -19.53 -4.68
N LEU A 64 -6.92 -18.62 -3.93
CA LEU A 64 -6.79 -17.22 -4.32
C LEU A 64 -5.60 -16.57 -3.59
N ILE A 65 -4.89 -15.72 -4.31
CA ILE A 65 -3.99 -14.72 -3.73
C ILE A 65 -4.64 -13.36 -3.97
N GLN A 66 -5.05 -12.68 -2.88
CA GLN A 66 -5.60 -11.34 -2.95
C GLN A 66 -4.57 -10.32 -2.51
N GLN A 67 -4.01 -9.57 -3.45
CA GLN A 67 -3.11 -8.48 -3.08
C GLN A 67 -3.88 -7.34 -2.41
N PHE A 68 -3.33 -6.83 -1.32
CA PHE A 68 -3.93 -5.74 -0.54
C PHE A 68 -3.89 -4.38 -1.25
N GLY A 69 -3.04 -4.21 -2.25
CA GLY A 69 -2.88 -3.00 -3.05
C GLY A 69 -2.94 -3.27 -4.55
N ALA A 70 -2.49 -2.32 -5.33
CA ALA A 70 -2.50 -2.40 -6.79
C ALA A 70 -1.33 -3.21 -7.37
N GLY A 71 -0.15 -3.13 -6.74
CA GLY A 71 1.06 -3.80 -7.23
C GLY A 71 1.05 -5.28 -6.89
N VAL A 72 1.47 -6.12 -7.83
CA VAL A 72 1.60 -7.57 -7.69
C VAL A 72 3.05 -8.04 -7.85
N ASP A 73 4.00 -7.10 -7.83
CA ASP A 73 5.42 -7.35 -8.10
C ASP A 73 6.07 -8.35 -7.13
N ALA A 74 5.48 -8.51 -5.93
CA ALA A 74 5.95 -9.46 -4.93
C ALA A 74 5.43 -10.89 -5.15
N VAL A 75 4.55 -11.12 -6.13
CA VAL A 75 3.94 -12.42 -6.41
C VAL A 75 4.53 -13.01 -7.69
N ASP A 76 5.00 -14.24 -7.61
CA ASP A 76 5.41 -15.03 -8.79
C ASP A 76 4.15 -15.44 -9.58
N LEU A 77 3.77 -14.55 -10.52
CA LEU A 77 2.56 -14.72 -11.33
C LEU A 77 2.64 -15.92 -12.26
N GLU A 78 3.84 -16.25 -12.75
CA GLU A 78 4.05 -17.37 -13.65
C GLU A 78 3.83 -18.70 -12.92
N SER A 79 4.45 -18.85 -11.75
CA SER A 79 4.26 -20.03 -10.91
C SER A 79 2.82 -20.15 -10.40
N ALA A 80 2.18 -19.05 -10.00
CA ALA A 80 0.78 -19.05 -9.58
C ALA A 80 -0.14 -19.52 -10.71
N ALA A 81 0.05 -19.00 -11.92
CA ALA A 81 -0.72 -19.40 -13.10
C ALA A 81 -0.49 -20.88 -13.46
N ALA A 82 0.75 -21.37 -13.40
CA ALA A 82 1.08 -22.79 -13.66
C ALA A 82 0.40 -23.73 -12.66
N MET A 83 0.18 -23.27 -11.42
CA MET A 83 -0.53 -24.01 -10.37
C MET A 83 -2.05 -23.78 -10.37
N GLY A 84 -2.57 -22.96 -11.30
CA GLY A 84 -3.99 -22.64 -11.39
C GLY A 84 -4.52 -21.76 -10.24
N ILE A 85 -3.64 -21.03 -9.55
CA ILE A 85 -4.00 -20.15 -8.45
C ILE A 85 -4.22 -18.73 -9.00
N PRO A 86 -5.45 -18.20 -8.99
CA PRO A 86 -5.73 -16.83 -9.42
C PRO A 86 -5.09 -15.81 -8.49
N VAL A 87 -4.60 -14.71 -9.07
CA VAL A 87 -4.07 -13.56 -8.35
C VAL A 87 -4.93 -12.35 -8.65
N ALA A 88 -5.51 -11.75 -7.62
CA ALA A 88 -6.31 -10.53 -7.70
C ALA A 88 -5.62 -9.37 -6.96
N ASN A 89 -5.90 -8.15 -7.39
CA ASN A 89 -5.39 -6.93 -6.77
C ASN A 89 -6.52 -5.90 -6.59
N VAL A 90 -6.21 -4.79 -5.91
CA VAL A 90 -7.08 -3.61 -5.83
C VAL A 90 -6.61 -2.60 -6.87
N PRO A 91 -7.38 -2.35 -7.95
CA PRO A 91 -6.99 -1.40 -8.98
C PRO A 91 -6.81 0.02 -8.44
N SER A 92 -5.73 0.69 -8.83
CA SER A 92 -5.44 2.07 -8.41
C SER A 92 -6.20 3.15 -9.20
N GLY A 93 -6.94 2.78 -10.26
CA GLY A 93 -7.55 3.72 -11.19
C GLY A 93 -8.59 4.64 -10.54
N PRO A 94 -9.88 4.30 -10.56
CA PRO A 94 -10.94 5.19 -10.02
C PRO A 94 -11.16 5.05 -8.49
N SER A 95 -10.28 4.37 -7.78
CA SER A 95 -10.42 4.09 -6.35
C SER A 95 -10.03 5.29 -5.47
N ASP A 96 -10.57 5.34 -4.26
CA ASP A 96 -10.18 6.34 -3.26
C ASP A 96 -8.71 6.20 -2.82
N LEU A 97 -8.11 5.03 -3.03
CA LEU A 97 -6.69 4.80 -2.81
C LEU A 97 -5.81 5.77 -3.61
N ALA A 98 -6.11 5.97 -4.90
CA ALA A 98 -5.36 6.89 -5.74
C ALA A 98 -5.44 8.34 -5.23
N LYS A 99 -6.60 8.77 -4.74
CA LYS A 99 -6.79 10.10 -4.15
C LYS A 99 -6.00 10.25 -2.85
N ALA A 100 -6.06 9.26 -1.96
CA ALA A 100 -5.34 9.28 -0.70
C ALA A 100 -3.81 9.32 -0.90
N VAL A 101 -3.28 8.57 -1.88
CA VAL A 101 -1.85 8.62 -2.23
C VAL A 101 -1.47 9.97 -2.85
N ALA A 102 -2.33 10.55 -3.70
CA ALA A 102 -2.10 11.88 -4.28
C ALA A 102 -2.10 12.99 -3.21
N GLU A 103 -3.02 12.93 -2.25
CA GLU A 103 -3.04 13.83 -1.09
C GLU A 103 -1.75 13.73 -0.27
N PHE A 104 -1.29 12.51 -0.01
CA PHE A 104 -0.04 12.28 0.71
C PHE A 104 1.19 12.77 -0.08
N ALA A 105 1.19 12.62 -1.40
CA ALA A 105 2.22 13.20 -2.26
C ALA A 105 2.24 14.74 -2.17
N LEU A 106 1.08 15.39 -2.21
CA LEU A 106 0.96 16.83 -2.05
C LEU A 106 1.46 17.29 -0.66
N PHE A 107 1.10 16.56 0.40
CA PHE A 107 1.63 16.82 1.75
C PHE A 107 3.17 16.79 1.75
N HIS A 108 3.78 15.80 1.12
CA HIS A 108 5.24 15.72 1.03
C HIS A 108 5.86 16.85 0.20
N MET A 109 5.21 17.24 -0.90
CA MET A 109 5.67 18.38 -1.71
C MET A 109 5.67 19.67 -0.88
N ILE A 110 4.58 19.97 -0.17
CA ILE A 110 4.48 21.12 0.73
C ILE A 110 5.52 21.00 1.85
N GLY A 111 5.61 19.84 2.48
CA GLY A 111 6.55 19.57 3.58
C GLY A 111 8.01 19.74 3.16
N ALA A 112 8.38 19.25 1.98
CA ALA A 112 9.72 19.42 1.41
C ALA A 112 10.01 20.91 1.08
N GLY A 113 9.09 21.57 0.36
CA GLY A 113 9.20 22.99 0.05
C GLY A 113 9.35 23.85 1.30
N ARG A 114 8.58 23.59 2.32
CA ARG A 114 8.63 24.30 3.62
C ARG A 114 9.75 23.82 4.53
N ARG A 115 10.56 22.84 4.15
CA ARG A 115 11.62 22.25 5.00
C ARG A 115 11.09 21.81 6.36
N PHE A 116 9.95 21.12 6.35
CA PHE A 116 9.12 20.87 7.55
C PHE A 116 9.89 20.20 8.71
N ALA A 117 10.77 19.24 8.41
CA ALA A 117 11.59 18.58 9.44
C ALA A 117 12.51 19.57 10.16
N THR A 118 13.15 20.51 9.43
CA THR A 118 14.00 21.56 9.99
C THR A 118 13.17 22.57 10.78
N LEU A 119 11.97 22.90 10.27
CA LEU A 119 11.04 23.80 10.96
C LEU A 119 10.60 23.24 12.32
N GLN A 120 10.27 21.96 12.39
CA GLN A 120 9.93 21.29 13.65
C GLN A 120 11.07 21.37 14.67
N GLN A 121 12.32 21.13 14.22
CA GLN A 121 13.50 21.27 15.10
C GLN A 121 13.73 22.71 15.57
N ALA A 122 13.50 23.69 14.70
CA ALA A 122 13.61 25.10 15.05
C ALA A 122 12.56 25.51 16.08
N LEU A 123 11.31 25.08 15.91
CA LEU A 123 10.22 25.33 16.87
C LEU A 123 10.50 24.71 18.24
N ALA A 124 11.03 23.49 18.28
CA ALA A 124 11.42 22.83 19.53
C ALA A 124 12.52 23.63 20.28
N LYS A 125 13.34 24.39 19.55
CA LYS A 125 14.37 25.31 20.08
C LYS A 125 13.87 26.75 20.27
N GLN A 126 12.57 27.00 20.13
CA GLN A 126 11.94 28.31 20.19
C GLN A 126 12.51 29.33 19.17
N SER A 127 13.02 28.83 18.04
CA SER A 127 13.51 29.65 16.93
C SER A 127 12.43 29.78 15.87
N VAL A 128 11.90 30.99 15.66
CA VAL A 128 10.73 31.22 14.79
C VAL A 128 11.04 31.86 13.44
N GLN A 129 12.31 32.18 13.15
CA GLN A 129 12.69 32.92 11.94
C GLN A 129 13.35 32.07 10.86
N THR A 130 13.57 30.79 11.08
CA THR A 130 14.24 29.87 10.14
C THR A 130 13.65 28.47 10.25
N PRO A 131 13.66 27.66 9.20
CA PRO A 131 14.23 27.93 7.86
C PRO A 131 13.27 28.68 6.96
N PHE A 132 13.80 29.40 5.95
CA PHE A 132 13.00 29.86 4.84
C PHE A 132 12.69 28.67 3.91
N GLY A 133 11.45 28.54 3.52
CA GLY A 133 10.99 27.51 2.58
C GLY A 133 10.46 28.11 1.28
N ALA A 134 10.19 27.25 0.30
CA ALA A 134 9.51 27.59 -0.95
C ALA A 134 8.02 27.25 -0.88
N SER A 135 7.23 27.96 -1.68
CA SER A 135 5.83 27.63 -1.93
C SER A 135 5.70 26.57 -3.03
N VAL A 136 4.61 25.81 -2.99
CA VAL A 136 4.19 24.95 -4.09
C VAL A 136 3.38 25.74 -5.12
N PHE A 137 2.81 26.89 -4.77
CA PHE A 137 2.10 27.76 -5.72
C PHE A 137 3.03 28.20 -6.86
N GLU A 138 2.52 28.12 -8.10
CA GLU A 138 3.22 28.50 -9.34
C GLU A 138 4.54 27.70 -9.55
N ALA A 139 4.67 26.56 -8.87
CA ALA A 139 5.85 25.72 -9.06
C ALA A 139 5.75 24.91 -10.35
N ARG A 140 6.90 24.68 -10.99
CA ARG A 140 6.99 23.71 -12.09
C ARG A 140 7.10 22.30 -11.53
N VAL A 141 6.14 21.44 -11.91
CA VAL A 141 6.04 20.07 -11.39
C VAL A 141 6.06 19.08 -12.54
N CYS A 142 6.99 18.15 -12.51
CA CYS A 142 7.00 17.02 -13.43
C CYS A 142 6.44 15.77 -12.77
N ILE A 143 5.39 15.19 -13.37
CA ILE A 143 4.77 13.95 -12.91
C ILE A 143 5.23 12.82 -13.84
N ILE A 144 5.98 11.86 -13.30
CA ILE A 144 6.40 10.67 -14.04
C ILE A 144 5.35 9.58 -13.83
N GLY A 145 4.55 9.31 -14.86
CA GLY A 145 3.44 8.37 -14.83
C GLY A 145 2.10 9.02 -14.47
N VAL A 146 1.18 9.04 -15.44
CA VAL A 146 -0.16 9.67 -15.34
C VAL A 146 -1.24 8.58 -15.24
N GLY A 147 -1.04 7.60 -14.35
CA GLY A 147 -2.05 6.63 -13.94
C GLY A 147 -3.02 7.22 -12.92
N GLY A 148 -3.70 6.38 -12.14
CA GLY A 148 -4.68 6.83 -11.15
C GLY A 148 -4.15 7.89 -10.18
N VAL A 149 -2.99 7.63 -9.57
CA VAL A 149 -2.34 8.54 -8.61
C VAL A 149 -1.85 9.82 -9.29
N GLY A 150 -1.10 9.70 -10.40
CA GLY A 150 -0.57 10.87 -11.11
C GLY A 150 -1.67 11.79 -11.64
N SER A 151 -2.76 11.23 -12.15
CA SER A 151 -3.93 12.01 -12.60
C SER A 151 -4.67 12.68 -11.42
N ALA A 152 -4.73 12.03 -10.26
CA ALA A 152 -5.32 12.63 -9.07
C ALA A 152 -4.44 13.77 -8.54
N LEU A 153 -3.11 13.56 -8.49
CA LEU A 153 -2.17 14.60 -8.08
C LEU A 153 -2.19 15.81 -9.02
N ALA A 154 -2.20 15.58 -10.34
CA ALA A 154 -2.30 16.66 -11.33
C ALA A 154 -3.52 17.54 -11.09
N ARG A 155 -4.67 16.94 -10.76
CA ARG A 155 -5.89 17.70 -10.42
C ARG A 155 -5.74 18.52 -9.14
N LEU A 156 -5.06 18.00 -8.12
CA LEU A 156 -4.78 18.77 -6.89
C LEU A 156 -3.85 19.94 -7.18
N LEU A 157 -2.84 19.75 -8.02
CA LEU A 157 -1.85 20.77 -8.35
C LEU A 157 -2.43 21.94 -9.18
N GLN A 158 -3.53 21.72 -9.91
CA GLN A 158 -4.24 22.82 -10.59
C GLN A 158 -4.73 23.90 -9.62
N ALA A 159 -5.13 23.53 -8.40
CA ALA A 159 -5.53 24.50 -7.37
C ALA A 159 -4.36 25.32 -6.80
N PHE A 160 -3.12 24.96 -7.15
CA PHE A 160 -1.90 25.66 -6.77
C PHE A 160 -1.28 26.43 -7.95
N ASP A 161 -1.98 26.54 -9.06
CA ASP A 161 -1.50 27.19 -10.29
C ASP A 161 -0.12 26.65 -10.74
N CYS A 162 0.12 25.35 -10.53
CA CYS A 162 1.37 24.70 -10.93
C CYS A 162 1.40 24.47 -12.46
N ASP A 163 2.65 24.56 -12.98
CA ASP A 163 2.99 24.31 -14.38
C ASP A 163 3.55 22.89 -14.57
#